data_fcd65fb5c39803015282fc9c41f8212d
#
_entry.id   fcd65fb5c39803015282fc9c41f8212d
#
_cell.length_a   1.000
_cell.length_b   1.000
_cell.length_c   1.000
_cell.angle_alpha   90.00
_cell.angle_beta   90.00
_cell.angle_gamma   90.00
#
_symmetry.space_group_name_H-M   'P 1'
#
loop_
_entity.id
_entity.type
_entity.pdbx_description
1 polymer ?
#
loop_
_entity_poly.entity_id
_entity_poly.type
_entity_poly.pdbx_seq_one_letter_code
_entity_poly.pdbx_strand_id
1 'polypeptide(L)'
;VSAIDISKEALEVARENAKKNKVEIDFIQNDMLDNISDKFDVIISNPPYISKNEEIQDIVRKNEPSLALYADNEGLYYYEKIIKQAKKNLKEKFIIAFEIGYMQGDKIKKIAEQNYPKAEVVLKKDLQGKDRFIFIINN
;
A
#
# COMPACT_ATOMS: atom_id res chain seq x y z
N VAL A 1 5.78 15.31 -4.33
CA VAL A 1 5.16 13.96 -4.26
C VAL A 1 6.15 12.96 -4.79
N SER A 2 6.30 11.82 -4.11
CA SER A 2 7.16 10.72 -4.57
C SER A 2 6.32 9.48 -4.87
N ALA A 3 6.68 8.73 -5.92
CA ALA A 3 6.08 7.45 -6.26
C ALA A 3 7.18 6.37 -6.28
N ILE A 4 6.89 5.25 -5.65
CA ILE A 4 7.85 4.16 -5.48
C ILE A 4 7.25 2.89 -6.07
N ASP A 5 8.01 2.20 -6.89
CA ASP A 5 7.66 0.88 -7.39
C ASP A 5 8.93 0.04 -7.58
N ILE A 6 8.82 -1.27 -7.46
CA ILE A 6 9.91 -2.19 -7.73
C ILE A 6 10.12 -2.42 -9.23
N SER A 7 9.04 -2.31 -10.03
CA SER A 7 9.07 -2.48 -11.48
C SER A 7 9.49 -1.20 -12.18
N LYS A 8 10.57 -1.29 -12.95
CA LYS A 8 11.04 -0.20 -13.81
C LYS A 8 9.99 0.13 -14.88
N GLU A 9 9.37 -0.89 -15.44
CA GLU A 9 8.34 -0.76 -16.48
C GLU A 9 7.09 -0.02 -15.94
N ALA A 10 6.65 -0.34 -14.72
CA ALA A 10 5.55 0.38 -14.08
C ALA A 10 5.90 1.86 -13.87
N LEU A 11 7.12 2.17 -13.45
CA LEU A 11 7.59 3.54 -13.30
C LEU A 11 7.69 4.30 -14.63
N GLU A 12 8.04 3.64 -15.73
CA GLU A 12 8.04 4.26 -17.06
C GLU A 12 6.63 4.68 -17.47
N VAL A 13 5.64 3.80 -17.32
CA VAL A 13 4.22 4.13 -17.55
C VAL A 13 3.74 5.26 -16.63
N ALA A 14 4.12 5.22 -15.37
CA ALA A 14 3.75 6.26 -14.41
C ALA A 14 4.34 7.64 -14.79
N ARG A 15 5.59 7.69 -15.26
CA ARG A 15 6.22 8.93 -15.78
C ARG A 15 5.49 9.50 -16.99
N GLU A 16 5.10 8.64 -17.94
CA GLU A 16 4.29 9.08 -19.09
C GLU A 16 2.94 9.65 -18.64
N ASN A 17 2.28 9.01 -17.69
CA ASN A 17 1.02 9.49 -17.13
C ASN A 17 1.18 10.82 -16.40
N ALA A 18 2.21 11.00 -15.60
CA ALA A 18 2.52 12.27 -14.95
C ALA A 18 2.72 13.39 -15.97
N LYS A 19 3.49 13.13 -17.05
CA LYS A 19 3.71 14.08 -18.14
C LYS A 19 2.40 14.46 -18.84
N LYS A 20 1.54 13.48 -19.16
CA LYS A 20 0.22 13.72 -19.78
C LYS A 20 -0.67 14.58 -18.90
N ASN A 21 -0.61 14.36 -17.58
CA ASN A 21 -1.40 15.11 -16.60
C ASN A 21 -0.73 16.41 -16.13
N LYS A 22 0.47 16.73 -16.61
CA LYS A 22 1.25 17.93 -16.28
C LYS A 22 1.49 18.08 -14.76
N VAL A 23 1.83 16.97 -14.11
CA VAL A 23 2.19 16.91 -12.69
C VAL A 23 3.66 16.50 -12.52
N GLU A 24 4.32 17.04 -11.50
CA GLU A 24 5.69 16.71 -11.14
C GLU A 24 5.70 15.68 -10.01
N ILE A 25 6.35 14.53 -10.24
CA ILE A 25 6.47 13.43 -9.29
C ILE A 25 7.89 12.90 -9.33
N ASP A 26 8.49 12.67 -8.17
CA ASP A 26 9.76 11.97 -8.02
C ASP A 26 9.54 10.47 -8.09
N PHE A 27 10.07 9.81 -9.12
CA PHE A 27 9.91 8.37 -9.31
C PHE A 27 11.16 7.61 -8.85
N ILE A 28 10.98 6.71 -7.88
CA ILE A 28 12.05 5.96 -7.24
C ILE A 28 11.82 4.46 -7.48
N GLN A 29 12.78 3.79 -8.13
CA GLN A 29 12.75 2.33 -8.20
C GLN A 29 13.24 1.75 -6.89
N ASN A 30 12.36 1.13 -6.11
CA ASN A 30 12.70 0.60 -4.79
C ASN A 30 11.70 -0.47 -4.33
N ASP A 31 12.13 -1.32 -3.41
CA ASP A 31 11.25 -2.27 -2.73
C ASP A 31 10.61 -1.60 -1.49
N MET A 32 9.39 -1.11 -1.66
CA MET A 32 8.65 -0.34 -0.65
C MET A 32 9.49 0.84 -0.12
N LEU A 33 9.68 0.96 1.19
CA LEU A 33 10.42 2.06 1.83
C LEU A 33 11.86 1.69 2.22
N ASP A 34 12.44 0.63 1.64
CA ASP A 34 13.82 0.23 1.92
C ASP A 34 14.79 1.35 1.58
N ASN A 35 15.64 1.74 2.57
CA ASN A 35 16.66 2.80 2.41
C ASN A 35 16.13 4.19 1.98
N ILE A 36 14.84 4.44 2.06
CA ILE A 36 14.28 5.78 1.92
C ILE A 36 14.56 6.56 3.21
N SER A 37 15.13 7.76 3.07
CA SER A 37 15.44 8.65 4.19
C SER A 37 14.42 9.78 4.38
N ASP A 38 13.63 10.06 3.36
CA ASP A 38 12.66 11.16 3.37
C ASP A 38 11.53 10.94 4.38
N LYS A 39 10.98 12.05 4.86
CA LYS A 39 9.85 12.10 5.78
C LYS A 39 8.59 12.56 5.07
N PHE A 40 7.50 11.82 5.27
CA PHE A 40 6.22 12.04 4.61
C PHE A 40 5.11 12.36 5.61
N ASP A 41 4.19 13.21 5.21
CA ASP A 41 2.94 13.47 5.92
C ASP A 41 1.92 12.36 5.60
N VAL A 42 1.98 11.83 4.37
CA VAL A 42 1.03 10.81 3.89
C VAL A 42 1.78 9.71 3.14
N ILE A 43 1.46 8.46 3.45
CA ILE A 43 1.87 7.27 2.70
C ILE A 43 0.60 6.57 2.23
N ILE A 44 0.48 6.34 0.90
CA ILE A 44 -0.66 5.65 0.30
C ILE A 44 -0.12 4.43 -0.45
N SER A 45 -0.76 3.28 -0.27
CA SER A 45 -0.40 2.06 -1.00
C SER A 45 -1.62 1.17 -1.26
N ASN A 46 -1.62 0.55 -2.44
CA ASN A 46 -2.45 -0.59 -2.77
C ASN A 46 -1.49 -1.77 -3.06
N PRO A 47 -0.95 -2.43 -2.04
CA PRO A 47 0.02 -3.49 -2.23
C PRO A 47 -0.67 -4.78 -2.68
N PRO A 48 0.07 -5.75 -3.26
CA PRO A 48 -0.45 -7.08 -3.51
C PRO A 48 -1.02 -7.69 -2.23
N TYR A 49 -2.23 -8.23 -2.29
CA TYR A 49 -2.94 -8.75 -1.12
C TYR A 49 -3.58 -10.12 -1.32
N ILE A 50 -3.48 -10.70 -2.53
CA ILE A 50 -4.05 -12.01 -2.82
C ILE A 50 -3.14 -13.08 -2.26
N SER A 51 -3.68 -14.00 -1.46
CA SER A 51 -2.93 -15.16 -0.99
C SER A 51 -2.60 -16.09 -2.17
N LYS A 52 -1.40 -16.66 -2.17
CA LYS A 52 -0.98 -17.64 -3.20
C LYS A 52 -1.92 -18.86 -3.31
N ASN A 53 -2.70 -19.12 -2.28
CA ASN A 53 -3.67 -20.22 -2.22
C ASN A 53 -5.08 -19.79 -2.63
N GLU A 54 -5.29 -18.54 -2.98
CA GLU A 54 -6.60 -18.00 -3.36
C GLU A 54 -6.82 -18.14 -4.87
N GLU A 55 -7.96 -18.71 -5.26
CA GLU A 55 -8.36 -18.75 -6.66
C GLU A 55 -8.84 -17.38 -7.12
N ILE A 56 -8.21 -16.84 -8.14
CA ILE A 56 -8.59 -15.57 -8.77
C ILE A 56 -9.18 -15.81 -10.15
N GLN A 57 -10.05 -14.89 -10.57
CA GLN A 57 -10.64 -14.95 -11.90
C GLN A 57 -9.56 -14.91 -12.98
N ASP A 58 -9.71 -15.76 -14.00
CA ASP A 58 -8.74 -15.89 -15.11
C ASP A 58 -8.44 -14.57 -15.82
N ILE A 59 -9.40 -13.65 -15.87
CA ILE A 59 -9.23 -12.34 -16.49
C ILE A 59 -8.21 -11.48 -15.74
N VAL A 60 -8.20 -11.52 -14.42
CA VAL A 60 -7.23 -10.78 -13.57
C VAL A 60 -5.86 -11.42 -13.71
N ARG A 61 -5.78 -12.76 -13.59
CA ARG A 61 -4.54 -13.51 -13.70
C ARG A 61 -3.82 -13.35 -15.05
N LYS A 62 -4.57 -13.16 -16.13
CA LYS A 62 -4.02 -13.01 -17.49
C LYS A 62 -3.59 -11.58 -17.83
N ASN A 63 -4.15 -10.57 -17.16
CA ASN A 63 -3.95 -9.17 -17.52
C ASN A 63 -3.06 -8.40 -16.53
N GLU A 64 -2.79 -8.95 -15.33
CA GLU A 64 -1.95 -8.30 -14.34
C GLU A 64 -0.69 -9.13 -14.02
N PRO A 65 0.46 -8.49 -13.82
CA PRO A 65 1.68 -9.16 -13.40
C PRO A 65 1.50 -9.89 -12.06
N SER A 66 2.01 -11.12 -11.94
CA SER A 66 1.90 -11.91 -10.71
C SER A 66 2.49 -11.22 -9.47
N LEU A 67 3.53 -10.39 -9.66
CA LEU A 67 4.15 -9.56 -8.63
C LEU A 67 3.19 -8.49 -8.08
N ALA A 68 2.23 -8.05 -8.87
CA ALA A 68 1.23 -7.06 -8.46
C ALA A 68 0.01 -7.69 -7.76
N LEU A 69 -0.14 -9.02 -7.78
CA LEU A 69 -1.32 -9.71 -7.28
C LEU A 69 -1.07 -10.45 -5.98
N TYR A 70 0.02 -11.21 -5.88
CA TYR A 70 0.21 -12.19 -4.81
C TYR A 70 1.11 -11.71 -3.68
N ALA A 71 0.72 -12.03 -2.46
CA ALA A 71 1.52 -11.83 -1.25
C ALA A 71 1.56 -13.09 -0.38
N ASP A 72 2.64 -13.22 0.37
CA ASP A 72 2.78 -14.26 1.41
C ASP A 72 1.99 -13.90 2.68
N ASN A 73 1.98 -14.81 3.66
CA ASN A 73 1.32 -14.62 4.95
C ASN A 73 -0.17 -14.25 4.80
N GLU A 74 -0.94 -15.07 4.06
CA GLU A 74 -2.36 -14.82 3.80
C GLU A 74 -2.65 -13.43 3.17
N GLY A 75 -1.72 -12.92 2.36
CA GLY A 75 -1.83 -11.60 1.75
C GLY A 75 -1.43 -10.44 2.66
N LEU A 76 -0.87 -10.67 3.86
CA LEU A 76 -0.55 -9.62 4.84
C LEU A 76 0.88 -9.12 4.78
N TYR A 77 1.78 -9.83 4.09
CA TYR A 77 3.22 -9.57 4.09
C TYR A 77 3.58 -8.11 3.80
N TYR A 78 3.04 -7.53 2.73
CA TYR A 78 3.38 -6.17 2.33
C TYR A 78 2.81 -5.11 3.28
N TYR A 79 1.63 -5.33 3.84
CA TYR A 79 1.09 -4.43 4.88
C TYR A 79 1.99 -4.39 6.10
N GLU A 80 2.42 -5.55 6.60
CA GLU A 80 3.36 -5.62 7.72
C GLU A 80 4.68 -4.92 7.41
N LYS A 81 5.23 -5.16 6.21
CA LYS A 81 6.48 -4.56 5.76
C LYS A 81 6.37 -3.04 5.73
N ILE A 82 5.36 -2.49 5.04
CA ILE A 82 5.16 -1.04 4.94
C ILE A 82 4.92 -0.41 6.31
N ILE A 83 4.03 -0.99 7.14
CA ILE A 83 3.72 -0.49 8.48
C ILE A 83 4.98 -0.39 9.35
N LYS A 84 5.86 -1.39 9.29
CA LYS A 84 7.12 -1.41 10.06
C LYS A 84 8.13 -0.41 9.51
N GLN A 85 8.32 -0.36 8.19
CA GLN A 85 9.28 0.53 7.53
C GLN A 85 8.88 2.00 7.68
N ALA A 86 7.60 2.32 7.55
CA ALA A 86 7.07 3.67 7.60
C ALA A 86 7.40 4.43 8.90
N LYS A 87 7.69 3.74 10.00
CA LYS A 87 8.09 4.39 11.27
C LYS A 87 9.26 5.36 11.12
N LYS A 88 10.20 5.07 10.22
CA LYS A 88 11.34 5.96 9.98
C LYS A 88 11.02 7.07 8.98
N ASN A 89 9.94 6.93 8.20
CA ASN A 89 9.62 7.78 7.07
C ASN A 89 8.41 8.68 7.31
N LEU A 90 7.82 8.65 8.51
CA LEU A 90 6.68 9.49 8.87
C LEU A 90 7.13 10.72 9.64
N LYS A 91 6.44 11.84 9.41
CA LYS A 91 6.49 13.03 10.25
C LYS A 91 5.70 12.79 11.53
N GLU A 92 5.67 13.78 12.42
CA GLU A 92 4.94 13.70 13.69
C GLU A 92 3.43 13.53 13.45
N LYS A 93 2.86 14.33 12.57
CA LYS A 93 1.48 14.19 12.09
C LYS A 93 1.48 13.46 10.76
N PHE A 94 0.70 12.39 10.67
CA PHE A 94 0.74 11.56 9.47
C PHE A 94 -0.57 10.80 9.21
N ILE A 95 -0.69 10.35 7.96
CA ILE A 95 -1.69 9.37 7.54
C ILE A 95 -0.99 8.26 6.76
N ILE A 96 -1.25 6.99 7.12
CA ILE A 96 -1.02 5.86 6.22
C ILE A 96 -2.37 5.38 5.72
N ALA A 97 -2.52 5.22 4.42
CA ALA A 97 -3.75 4.74 3.79
C ALA A 97 -3.46 3.51 2.92
N PHE A 98 -4.24 2.45 3.11
CA PHE A 98 -4.17 1.24 2.29
C PHE A 98 -5.51 0.92 1.65
N GLU A 99 -5.46 0.44 0.39
CA GLU A 99 -6.50 -0.45 -0.10
C GLU A 99 -6.22 -1.86 0.40
N ILE A 100 -7.27 -2.62 0.76
CA ILE A 100 -7.15 -3.95 1.38
C ILE A 100 -8.11 -4.97 0.77
N GLY A 101 -7.77 -6.25 0.87
CA GLY A 101 -8.71 -7.33 0.63
C GLY A 101 -9.83 -7.34 1.68
N TYR A 102 -11.07 -7.60 1.26
CA TYR A 102 -12.28 -7.46 2.08
C TYR A 102 -12.31 -8.32 3.35
N MET A 103 -11.51 -9.38 3.43
CA MET A 103 -11.40 -10.25 4.60
C MET A 103 -10.19 -9.96 5.50
N GLN A 104 -9.39 -8.95 5.17
CA GLN A 104 -8.13 -8.67 5.84
C GLN A 104 -8.23 -7.54 6.88
N GLY A 105 -9.35 -6.79 6.89
CA GLY A 105 -9.51 -5.57 7.68
C GLY A 105 -9.10 -5.70 9.15
N ASP A 106 -9.68 -6.66 9.87
CA ASP A 106 -9.40 -6.87 11.31
C ASP A 106 -7.94 -7.26 11.58
N LYS A 107 -7.33 -8.08 10.69
CA LYS A 107 -5.93 -8.51 10.84
C LYS A 107 -4.99 -7.32 10.66
N ILE A 108 -5.18 -6.52 9.59
CA ILE A 108 -4.36 -5.33 9.30
C ILE A 108 -4.56 -4.28 10.40
N LYS A 109 -5.79 -4.08 10.86
CA LYS A 109 -6.10 -3.17 11.98
C LYS A 109 -5.30 -3.53 13.22
N LYS A 110 -5.28 -4.80 13.61
CA LYS A 110 -4.52 -5.29 14.76
C LYS A 110 -3.01 -5.05 14.59
N ILE A 111 -2.46 -5.30 13.39
CA ILE A 111 -1.05 -5.02 13.08
C ILE A 111 -0.75 -3.52 13.22
N ALA A 112 -1.65 -2.66 12.70
CA ALA A 112 -1.50 -1.22 12.77
C ALA A 112 -1.51 -0.71 14.22
N GLU A 113 -2.49 -1.13 15.04
CA GLU A 113 -2.62 -0.75 16.45
C GLU A 113 -1.40 -1.17 17.29
N GLN A 114 -0.83 -2.35 17.01
CA GLN A 114 0.40 -2.81 17.68
C GLN A 114 1.62 -1.96 17.33
N ASN A 115 1.70 -1.46 16.09
CA ASN A 115 2.84 -0.68 15.61
C ASN A 115 2.72 0.82 15.90
N TYR A 116 1.49 1.34 15.97
CA TYR A 116 1.15 2.75 16.18
C TYR A 116 0.11 2.90 17.30
N PRO A 117 0.45 2.59 18.57
CA PRO A 117 -0.54 2.53 19.67
C PRO A 117 -1.19 3.86 20.03
N LYS A 118 -0.65 4.99 19.53
CA LYS A 118 -1.20 6.33 19.73
C LYS A 118 -2.01 6.84 18.53
N ALA A 119 -1.98 6.14 17.41
CA ALA A 119 -2.70 6.54 16.21
C ALA A 119 -4.13 5.98 16.24
N GLU A 120 -5.04 6.70 15.63
CA GLU A 120 -6.38 6.22 15.34
C GLU A 120 -6.32 5.29 14.12
N VAL A 121 -6.94 4.09 14.21
CA VAL A 121 -7.02 3.15 13.09
C VAL A 121 -8.46 3.00 12.63
N VAL A 122 -8.74 3.50 11.42
CA VAL A 122 -10.09 3.57 10.86
C VAL A 122 -10.23 2.62 9.69
N LEU A 123 -11.20 1.69 9.76
CA LEU A 123 -11.57 0.79 8.69
C LEU A 123 -12.79 1.37 7.93
N LYS A 124 -12.71 1.41 6.60
CA LYS A 124 -13.78 1.93 5.74
C LYS A 124 -14.21 0.89 4.72
N LYS A 125 -15.51 0.90 4.42
CA LYS A 125 -16.14 0.02 3.45
C LYS A 125 -16.24 0.69 2.07
N ASP A 126 -16.28 -0.16 1.03
CA ASP A 126 -16.64 0.27 -0.32
C ASP A 126 -18.15 0.44 -0.50
N LEU A 127 -18.57 0.80 -1.70
CA LEU A 127 -19.98 0.99 -2.05
C LEU A 127 -20.81 -0.31 -1.97
N GLN A 128 -20.16 -1.47 -1.94
CA GLN A 128 -20.80 -2.77 -1.77
C GLN A 128 -20.88 -3.21 -0.30
N GLY A 129 -20.40 -2.38 0.64
CA GLY A 129 -20.40 -2.67 2.07
C GLY A 129 -19.29 -3.61 2.52
N LYS A 130 -18.28 -3.89 1.67
CA LYS A 130 -17.11 -4.70 1.99
C LYS A 130 -15.99 -3.83 2.51
N ASP A 131 -15.22 -4.33 3.48
CA ASP A 131 -14.02 -3.65 3.94
C ASP A 131 -13.06 -3.44 2.77
N ARG A 132 -12.61 -2.21 2.58
CA ARG A 132 -11.79 -1.86 1.41
C ARG A 132 -10.63 -0.92 1.71
N PHE A 133 -10.74 -0.08 2.72
CA PHE A 133 -9.70 0.88 3.04
C PHE A 133 -9.41 0.88 4.54
N ILE A 134 -8.14 1.05 4.88
CA ILE A 134 -7.71 1.26 6.26
C ILE A 134 -6.82 2.50 6.33
N PHE A 135 -7.05 3.31 7.35
CA PHE A 135 -6.28 4.52 7.62
C PHE A 135 -5.67 4.42 9.01
N ILE A 136 -4.40 4.78 9.11
CA ILE A 136 -3.67 4.95 10.38
C ILE A 136 -3.36 6.43 10.49
N ILE A 137 -3.95 7.12 11.47
CA ILE A 137 -3.95 8.58 11.56
C ILE A 137 -3.33 9.00 12.89
N ASN A 138 -2.30 9.84 12.82
CA ASN A 138 -1.70 10.50 13.99
C ASN A 138 -1.78 12.01 13.80
N ASN A 139 -2.62 12.68 14.62
CA ASN A 139 -2.88 14.13 14.57
C ASN A 139 -2.00 14.92 15.53
#